data_70ad0afca007818999efb839a83bad2d
#
_entry.id   70ad0afca007818999efb839a83bad2d
#
_cell.length_a   1.000
_cell.length_b   1.000
_cell.length_c   1.000
_cell.angle_alpha   90.00
_cell.angle_beta   90.00
_cell.angle_gamma   90.00
#
_symmetry.space_group_name_H-M   'P 1'
#
loop_
_entity.id
_entity.type
_entity.pdbx_description
1 polymer ?
#
loop_
_entity_poly.entity_id
_entity_poly.type
_entity_poly.pdbx_seq_one_letter_code
_entity_poly.pdbx_strand_id
1 'polypeptide(L)' 'MPNSKYPKPDDRSNNVERIREIVHNTEDNLHEAEISMEFADPGQRAEISAKNARREQSIEALKEEMQDEIAARKKGKA' A
#
# COMPACT_ATOMS: atom_id res chain seq x y z
N MET A 1 -13.77 -0.08 25.45
CA MET A 1 -13.38 -0.47 24.81
C MET A 1 -13.34 -0.32 23.42
N PRO A 2 -14.28 -0.14 22.84
CA PRO A 2 -14.25 0.01 21.45
C PRO A 2 -13.43 1.15 20.95
N ASN A 3 -13.16 2.09 21.77
CA ASN A 3 -12.39 3.22 21.33
C ASN A 3 -11.02 2.89 20.86
N SER A 4 -10.47 1.79 21.32
CA SER A 4 -9.13 1.42 20.94
C SER A 4 -9.06 1.05 19.47
N LYS A 5 -10.20 0.80 18.84
CA LYS A 5 -10.20 0.46 17.44
C LYS A 5 -9.98 1.65 16.54
N TYR A 6 -10.21 2.82 17.05
CA TYR A 6 -10.13 4.03 16.23
C TYR A 6 -8.94 4.84 16.67
N PRO A 7 -7.97 5.01 15.79
CA PRO A 7 -6.84 5.85 16.13
C PRO A 7 -7.30 7.28 16.33
N LYS A 8 -6.63 7.97 17.20
CA LYS A 8 -6.96 9.37 17.41
C LYS A 8 -6.64 10.15 16.15
N PRO A 9 -7.45 11.17 15.85
CA PRO A 9 -7.23 11.92 14.61
C PRO A 9 -5.83 12.50 14.49
N ASP A 10 -5.23 12.86 15.61
CA ASP A 10 -3.91 13.47 15.58
C ASP A 10 -2.79 12.49 15.86
N ASP A 11 -3.11 11.22 15.94
CA ASP A 11 -2.11 10.21 16.20
C ASP A 11 -1.51 9.75 14.87
N ARG A 12 -0.46 10.43 14.44
CA ARG A 12 0.16 10.14 13.16
C ARG A 12 1.13 8.98 13.21
N SER A 13 1.43 8.51 14.41
CA SER A 13 2.36 7.40 14.53
C SER A 13 1.78 6.14 13.88
N ASN A 14 0.47 6.00 13.83
CA ASN A 14 -0.15 4.87 13.17
C ASN A 14 -0.14 4.97 11.66
N ASN A 15 0.05 6.17 11.15
CA ASN A 15 -0.10 6.37 9.73
C ASN A 15 0.97 5.64 8.93
N VAL A 16 2.21 5.71 9.38
CA VAL A 16 3.30 5.05 8.69
C VAL A 16 3.09 3.53 8.70
N GLU A 17 2.70 3.00 9.84
CA GLU A 17 2.48 1.56 9.93
C GLU A 17 1.31 1.10 9.10
N ARG A 18 0.25 1.91 9.05
CA ARG A 18 -0.89 1.57 8.23
C ARG A 18 -0.54 1.57 6.75
N ILE A 19 0.23 2.56 6.32
CA ILE A 19 0.65 2.61 4.94
C ILE A 19 1.55 1.41 4.62
N ARG A 20 2.45 1.08 5.52
CA ARG A 20 3.33 -0.06 5.33
C ARG A 20 2.53 -1.35 5.18
N GLU A 21 1.50 -1.50 5.99
CA GLU A 21 0.66 -2.68 5.92
C GLU A 21 -0.09 -2.75 4.60
N ILE A 22 -0.63 -1.61 4.16
CA ILE A 22 -1.33 -1.57 2.89
C ILE A 22 -0.40 -1.91 1.74
N VAL A 23 0.82 -1.36 1.77
CA VAL A 23 1.81 -1.65 0.74
C VAL A 23 2.13 -3.14 0.73
N HIS A 24 2.33 -3.72 1.90
CA HIS A 24 2.66 -5.13 2.00
C HIS A 24 1.54 -5.99 1.41
N ASN A 25 0.29 -5.69 1.80
CA ASN A 25 -0.84 -6.46 1.30
C ASN A 25 -1.00 -6.31 -0.20
N THR A 26 -0.76 -5.11 -0.71
CA THR A 26 -0.88 -4.88 -2.14
C THR A 26 0.21 -5.61 -2.90
N GLU A 27 1.43 -5.65 -2.34
CA GLU A 27 2.51 -6.39 -2.96
C GLU A 27 2.23 -7.88 -2.99
N ASP A 28 1.62 -8.41 -1.92
CA ASP A 28 1.22 -9.81 -1.91
C ASP A 28 0.20 -10.10 -3.00
N ASN A 29 -0.79 -9.21 -3.13
CA ASN A 29 -1.80 -9.38 -4.16
C ASN A 29 -1.21 -9.30 -5.54
N LEU A 30 -0.26 -8.42 -5.74
CA LEU A 30 0.44 -8.28 -7.00
C LEU A 30 1.17 -9.58 -7.36
N HIS A 31 1.85 -10.13 -6.37
CA HIS A 31 2.59 -11.36 -6.57
C HIS A 31 1.68 -12.53 -6.92
N GLU A 32 0.55 -12.64 -6.22
CA GLU A 32 -0.42 -13.69 -6.52
C GLU A 32 -0.99 -13.53 -7.91
N ALA A 33 -1.24 -12.29 -8.32
CA ALA A 33 -1.75 -12.03 -9.64
C ALA A 33 -0.74 -12.41 -10.71
N GLU A 34 0.55 -12.17 -10.45
CA GLU A 34 1.59 -12.56 -11.39
C GLU A 34 1.63 -14.07 -11.57
N ILE A 35 1.46 -14.81 -10.49
CA ILE A 35 1.40 -16.25 -10.58
C ILE A 35 0.19 -16.67 -11.42
N SER A 36 -0.94 -16.04 -11.19
CA SER A 36 -2.15 -16.35 -11.96
C SER A 36 -1.97 -16.08 -13.43
N MET A 37 -1.16 -15.09 -13.78
CA MET A 37 -0.94 -14.77 -15.19
C MET A 37 -0.30 -15.90 -15.95
N GLU A 38 0.45 -16.73 -15.27
CA GLU A 38 1.11 -17.84 -15.92
C GLU A 38 0.11 -18.86 -16.46
N PHE A 39 -1.05 -18.91 -15.84
CA PHE A 39 -2.08 -19.88 -16.23
C PHE A 39 -3.27 -19.23 -16.92
N ALA A 40 -3.19 -17.93 -17.18
CA ALA A 40 -4.30 -17.22 -17.76
C ALA A 40 -4.20 -17.18 -19.28
N ASP A 41 -5.35 -17.11 -19.94
CA ASP A 41 -5.33 -16.94 -21.39
C ASP A 41 -4.98 -15.47 -21.72
N PRO A 42 -4.74 -15.16 -23.01
CA PRO A 42 -4.27 -13.82 -23.35
C PRO A 42 -5.19 -12.70 -22.92
N GLY A 43 -6.52 -12.92 -22.98
CA GLY A 43 -7.46 -11.89 -22.55
C GLY A 43 -7.39 -11.63 -21.07
N GLN A 44 -7.38 -12.70 -20.29
CA GLN A 44 -7.27 -12.57 -18.86
C GLN A 44 -5.93 -12.00 -18.44
N ARG A 45 -4.88 -12.38 -19.15
CA ARG A 45 -3.55 -11.87 -18.86
C ARG A 45 -3.50 -10.36 -19.04
N ALA A 46 -4.13 -9.85 -20.08
CA ALA A 46 -4.15 -8.42 -20.32
C ALA A 46 -4.86 -7.68 -19.18
N GLU A 47 -5.98 -8.24 -18.69
CA GLU A 47 -6.70 -7.63 -17.60
C GLU A 47 -5.89 -7.63 -16.33
N ILE A 48 -5.24 -8.75 -16.01
CA ILE A 48 -4.43 -8.86 -14.82
C ILE A 48 -3.26 -7.88 -14.90
N SER A 49 -2.65 -7.77 -16.07
CA SER A 49 -1.53 -6.87 -16.26
C SER A 49 -1.96 -5.42 -16.03
N ALA A 50 -3.13 -5.04 -16.52
CA ALA A 50 -3.63 -3.68 -16.31
C ALA A 50 -3.88 -3.40 -14.84
N LYS A 51 -4.47 -4.36 -14.14
CA LYS A 51 -4.73 -4.19 -12.71
C LYS A 51 -3.43 -4.10 -11.92
N ASN A 52 -2.44 -4.91 -12.31
CA ASN A 52 -1.16 -4.88 -11.62
C ASN A 52 -0.45 -3.54 -11.83
N ALA A 53 -0.56 -2.96 -13.02
CA ALA A 53 0.04 -1.66 -13.25
C ALA A 53 -0.55 -0.61 -12.32
N ARG A 54 -1.85 -0.67 -12.09
CA ARG A 54 -2.50 0.25 -11.17
C ARG A 54 -2.05 0.01 -9.74
N ARG A 55 -1.90 -1.26 -9.36
CA ARG A 55 -1.43 -1.59 -8.02
C ARG A 55 -0.02 -1.08 -7.80
N GLU A 56 0.84 -1.21 -8.80
CA GLU A 56 2.20 -0.71 -8.68
C GLU A 56 2.22 0.79 -8.52
N GLN A 57 1.38 1.50 -9.25
CA GLN A 57 1.29 2.94 -9.10
C GLN A 57 0.83 3.32 -7.70
N SER A 58 -0.15 2.58 -7.18
CA SER A 58 -0.63 2.83 -5.83
C SER A 58 0.46 2.59 -4.80
N ILE A 59 1.25 1.53 -4.99
CA ILE A 59 2.34 1.23 -4.07
C ILE A 59 3.35 2.36 -4.06
N GLU A 60 3.71 2.87 -5.23
CA GLU A 60 4.67 3.96 -5.30
C GLU A 60 4.15 5.22 -4.63
N ALA A 61 2.87 5.52 -4.87
CA ALA A 61 2.26 6.69 -4.23
C ALA A 61 2.25 6.54 -2.71
N LEU A 62 1.92 5.34 -2.24
CA LEU A 62 1.90 5.09 -0.80
C LEU A 62 3.29 5.16 -0.19
N LYS A 63 4.29 4.69 -0.91
CA LYS A 63 5.66 4.77 -0.41
C LYS A 63 6.14 6.21 -0.32
N GLU A 64 5.78 7.02 -1.30
CA GLU A 64 6.12 8.43 -1.24
C GLU A 64 5.43 9.10 -0.06
N GLU A 65 4.17 8.78 0.13
CA GLU A 65 3.41 9.32 1.25
C GLU A 65 4.05 8.94 2.58
N MET A 66 4.49 7.70 2.67
CA MET A 66 5.14 7.22 3.87
C MET A 66 6.44 7.97 4.13
N GLN A 67 7.23 8.19 3.08
CA GLN A 67 8.48 8.92 3.23
C GLN A 67 8.23 10.36 3.64
N ASP A 68 7.20 10.97 3.08
CA ASP A 68 6.84 12.34 3.47
C ASP A 68 6.43 12.39 4.93
N GLU A 69 5.69 11.39 5.38
CA GLU A 69 5.25 11.35 6.76
C GLU A 69 6.44 11.19 7.70
N ILE A 70 7.38 10.35 7.34
CA ILE A 70 8.57 10.15 8.15
C ILE A 70 9.38 11.42 8.21
N ALA A 71 9.55 12.08 7.08
CA ALA A 71 10.29 13.34 7.03
C ALA A 71 9.62 14.41 7.87
N ALA A 72 8.29 14.47 7.81
CA ALA A 72 7.54 15.44 8.59
C ALA A 72 7.73 15.21 10.09
N ARG A 73 7.75 13.94 10.49
CA ARG A 73 7.95 13.63 11.89
C ARG A 73 9.31 14.08 12.38
N LYS A 74 10.32 13.83 11.57
CA LYS A 74 11.67 14.23 11.97
C LYS A 74 11.77 15.73 12.12
N LYS A 75 11.15 16.46 11.23
CA LYS A 75 11.16 17.93 11.32
C LYS A 75 10.33 18.39 12.50
N GLY A 76 9.21 17.74 12.73
CA GLY A 76 8.33 18.15 13.80
C GLY A 76 8.93 17.98 15.17
N LYS A 77 9.91 17.10 15.26
CA LYS A 77 10.53 16.89 16.54
C LYS A 77 11.55 17.92 16.87
N ALA A 78 12.00 18.64 15.92
CA ALA A 78 13.02 19.64 16.13
C ALA A 78 12.57 20.78 17.04
#